data_e90cc465ee5dba7183b59b9ffae6eabc
#
_entry.id   e90cc465ee5dba7183b59b9ffae6eabc
#
_cell.length_a   1.000
_cell.length_b   1.000
_cell.length_c   1.000
_cell.angle_alpha   90.00
_cell.angle_beta   90.00
_cell.angle_gamma   90.00
#
_symmetry.space_group_name_H-M   'P 1'
#
loop_
_entity.id
_entity.type
_entity.pdbx_description
1 polymer ?
#
loop_
_entity_poly.entity_id
_entity_poly.type
_entity_poly.pdbx_seq_one_letter_code
_entity_poly.pdbx_strand_id
1 'polypeptide(L)'
;RIQEGINALSGYAEIFQRNIMASGVIPQISGIFGPCAGGAVYSPALTDFTLMTEGTSYMFLTGPAVVKTVTGEDVSQEDLGGASVHASKSGVTHFTAETGEEGLAIIRKLLSFIPQNNLEEAPLVNCTDPIDRMDDLLNEIIPDSPNKPYDMYEVIGAIIDNGEFLEVQKDYAKNLIIGFARMNGQSVGVVANQ
;
A
#
# COMPACT_ATOMS: atom_id res chain seq x y z
N ARG A 1 -11.09 5.72 -24.43
CA ARG A 1 -10.49 4.48 -24.97
C ARG A 1 -9.71 4.79 -26.24
N ILE A 2 -8.76 3.94 -26.62
CA ILE A 2 -7.94 4.17 -27.83
C ILE A 2 -8.77 4.29 -29.10
N GLN A 3 -9.94 3.64 -29.16
CA GLN A 3 -10.92 3.74 -30.25
C GLN A 3 -11.54 5.14 -30.40
N GLU A 4 -11.45 5.96 -29.37
CA GLU A 4 -11.96 7.34 -29.36
C GLU A 4 -10.93 8.35 -29.90
N GLY A 5 -9.76 7.86 -30.32
CA GLY A 5 -8.72 8.64 -30.96
C GLY A 5 -8.01 9.64 -30.07
N ILE A 6 -7.60 10.76 -30.62
CA ILE A 6 -6.78 11.79 -29.93
C ILE A 6 -7.48 12.36 -28.68
N ASN A 7 -8.80 12.42 -28.67
CA ASN A 7 -9.57 12.92 -27.53
C ASN A 7 -9.36 12.06 -26.26
N ALA A 8 -9.13 10.76 -26.41
CA ALA A 8 -8.84 9.88 -25.27
C ALA A 8 -7.50 10.23 -24.59
N LEU A 9 -6.47 10.57 -25.39
CA LEU A 9 -5.17 11.02 -24.86
C LEU A 9 -5.28 12.35 -24.13
N SER A 10 -6.05 13.29 -24.69
CA SER A 10 -6.33 14.59 -24.04
C SER A 10 -7.03 14.39 -22.69
N GLY A 11 -8.01 13.47 -22.61
CA GLY A 11 -8.68 13.14 -21.35
C GLY A 11 -7.73 12.58 -20.27
N TYR A 12 -6.76 11.76 -20.65
CA TYR A 12 -5.73 11.30 -19.70
C TYR A 12 -4.86 12.45 -19.19
N ALA A 13 -4.48 13.40 -20.03
CA ALA A 13 -3.70 14.55 -19.60
C ALA A 13 -4.43 15.37 -18.53
N GLU A 14 -5.73 15.54 -18.65
CA GLU A 14 -6.56 16.20 -17.63
C GLU A 14 -6.61 15.42 -16.30
N ILE A 15 -6.69 14.09 -16.35
CA ILE A 15 -6.66 13.25 -15.15
C ILE A 15 -5.31 13.40 -14.45
N PHE A 16 -4.21 13.28 -15.19
CA PHE A 16 -2.85 13.42 -14.63
C PHE A 16 -2.62 14.80 -14.02
N GLN A 17 -3.09 15.86 -14.69
CA GLN A 17 -3.02 17.21 -14.15
C GLN A 17 -3.75 17.30 -12.78
N ARG A 18 -4.94 16.70 -12.67
CA ARG A 18 -5.69 16.68 -11.41
C ARG A 18 -4.96 15.88 -10.32
N ASN A 19 -4.40 14.72 -10.66
CA ASN A 19 -3.58 13.95 -9.71
C ASN A 19 -2.40 14.79 -9.18
N ILE A 20 -1.69 15.49 -10.06
CA ILE A 20 -0.54 16.33 -9.68
C ILE A 20 -0.98 17.51 -8.81
N MET A 21 -2.06 18.20 -9.18
CA MET A 21 -2.59 19.33 -8.41
C MET A 21 -3.13 18.93 -7.05
N ALA A 22 -3.62 17.71 -6.91
CA ALA A 22 -4.15 17.15 -5.66
C ALA A 22 -3.05 16.53 -4.77
N SER A 23 -1.86 16.26 -5.33
CA SER A 23 -0.74 15.65 -4.61
C SER A 23 -0.30 16.51 -3.43
N GLY A 24 -0.25 15.91 -2.24
CA GLY A 24 0.05 16.62 -0.99
C GLY A 24 -1.08 17.53 -0.49
N VAL A 25 -2.23 17.58 -1.17
CA VAL A 25 -3.41 18.35 -0.76
C VAL A 25 -4.48 17.45 -0.18
N ILE A 26 -4.82 16.38 -0.87
CA ILE A 26 -5.76 15.34 -0.44
C ILE A 26 -5.14 13.96 -0.64
N PRO A 27 -5.48 12.95 0.18
CA PRO A 27 -5.07 11.58 -0.04
C PRO A 27 -5.64 11.04 -1.37
N GLN A 28 -4.80 10.40 -2.15
CA GLN A 28 -5.17 9.77 -3.40
C GLN A 28 -4.89 8.26 -3.31
N ILE A 29 -5.93 7.44 -3.45
CA ILE A 29 -5.83 5.99 -3.31
C ILE A 29 -6.37 5.34 -4.58
N SER A 30 -5.57 4.47 -5.18
CA SER A 30 -5.94 3.68 -6.35
C SER A 30 -6.20 2.23 -5.98
N GLY A 31 -7.45 1.78 -6.16
CA GLY A 31 -7.82 0.37 -6.05
C GLY A 31 -7.91 -0.27 -7.44
N ILE A 32 -7.08 -1.28 -7.69
CA ILE A 32 -7.03 -2.01 -8.95
C ILE A 32 -7.71 -3.37 -8.75
N PHE A 33 -8.92 -3.50 -9.27
CA PHE A 33 -9.76 -4.70 -9.11
C PHE A 33 -9.87 -5.54 -10.39
N GLY A 34 -9.17 -5.14 -11.44
CA GLY A 34 -9.15 -5.80 -12.74
C GLY A 34 -7.95 -5.36 -13.58
N PRO A 35 -7.94 -5.68 -14.89
CA PRO A 35 -6.85 -5.28 -15.77
C PRO A 35 -6.71 -3.76 -15.89
N CYS A 36 -5.51 -3.25 -15.62
CA CYS A 36 -5.12 -1.85 -15.77
C CYS A 36 -3.87 -1.78 -16.65
N ALA A 37 -4.02 -1.43 -17.92
CA ALA A 37 -2.96 -1.52 -18.91
C ALA A 37 -2.80 -0.23 -19.72
N GLY A 38 -1.61 -0.02 -20.25
CA GLY A 38 -1.28 1.13 -21.08
C GLY A 38 -1.34 2.45 -20.31
N GLY A 39 -1.92 3.50 -20.90
CA GLY A 39 -2.04 4.82 -20.27
C GLY A 39 -2.79 4.85 -18.95
N ALA A 40 -3.65 3.87 -18.69
CA ALA A 40 -4.41 3.78 -17.45
C ALA A 40 -3.52 3.52 -16.20
N VAL A 41 -2.32 2.98 -16.39
CA VAL A 41 -1.38 2.65 -15.28
C VAL A 41 -0.71 3.89 -14.70
N TYR A 42 -0.64 4.98 -15.46
CA TYR A 42 0.05 6.18 -15.02
C TYR A 42 -0.67 6.87 -13.87
N SER A 43 -2.01 6.91 -13.88
CA SER A 43 -2.78 7.54 -12.82
C SER A 43 -2.56 6.84 -11.46
N PRO A 44 -2.68 5.51 -11.33
CA PRO A 44 -2.30 4.81 -10.11
C PRO A 44 -0.87 5.10 -9.61
N ALA A 45 0.08 5.20 -10.53
CA ALA A 45 1.47 5.50 -10.19
C ALA A 45 1.69 6.96 -9.70
N LEU A 46 0.73 7.85 -9.92
CA LEU A 46 0.73 9.24 -9.44
C LEU A 46 -0.02 9.41 -8.11
N THR A 47 -0.67 8.36 -7.60
CA THR A 47 -1.42 8.40 -6.34
C THR A 47 -0.56 7.96 -5.16
N ASP A 48 -0.99 8.28 -3.94
CA ASP A 48 -0.20 8.04 -2.73
C ASP A 48 -0.18 6.56 -2.35
N PHE A 49 -1.30 5.86 -2.55
CA PHE A 49 -1.41 4.44 -2.25
C PHE A 49 -2.06 3.68 -3.39
N THR A 50 -1.54 2.47 -3.63
CA THR A 50 -2.07 1.53 -4.61
C THR A 50 -2.41 0.22 -3.92
N LEU A 51 -3.61 -0.29 -4.18
CA LEU A 51 -4.08 -1.60 -3.74
C LEU A 51 -4.42 -2.44 -4.97
N MET A 52 -4.04 -3.71 -4.96
CA MET A 52 -4.36 -4.67 -6.01
C MET A 52 -5.04 -5.92 -5.46
N THR A 53 -6.00 -6.49 -6.22
CA THR A 53 -6.60 -7.79 -5.89
C THR A 53 -5.83 -8.92 -6.56
N GLU A 54 -5.56 -9.98 -5.82
CA GLU A 54 -4.83 -11.14 -6.31
C GLU A 54 -5.62 -11.90 -7.39
N GLY A 55 -4.90 -12.40 -8.39
CA GLY A 55 -5.46 -13.25 -9.46
C GLY A 55 -6.45 -12.58 -10.41
N THR A 56 -6.86 -11.33 -10.16
CA THR A 56 -7.83 -10.61 -11.00
C THR A 56 -7.31 -9.28 -11.51
N SER A 57 -6.41 -8.63 -10.79
CA SER A 57 -5.86 -7.33 -11.16
C SER A 57 -4.46 -7.44 -11.75
N TYR A 58 -4.23 -6.65 -12.77
CA TYR A 58 -2.94 -6.59 -13.48
C TYR A 58 -2.59 -5.15 -13.80
N MET A 59 -1.32 -4.78 -13.60
CA MET A 59 -0.78 -3.48 -13.99
C MET A 59 0.44 -3.68 -14.89
N PHE A 60 0.40 -3.18 -16.12
CA PHE A 60 1.54 -3.17 -17.02
C PHE A 60 1.37 -2.11 -18.13
N LEU A 61 2.45 -1.57 -18.65
CA LEU A 61 2.40 -0.62 -19.78
C LEU A 61 1.99 -1.33 -21.07
N THR A 62 2.56 -2.51 -21.33
CA THR A 62 2.26 -3.35 -22.47
C THR A 62 1.99 -4.78 -22.02
N GLY A 63 0.98 -5.40 -22.59
CA GLY A 63 0.61 -6.77 -22.23
C GLY A 63 1.53 -7.85 -22.81
N PRO A 64 1.36 -9.12 -22.38
CA PRO A 64 2.21 -10.25 -22.77
C PRO A 64 2.43 -10.42 -24.28
N ALA A 65 1.40 -10.19 -25.09
CA ALA A 65 1.48 -10.30 -26.55
C ALA A 65 2.48 -9.32 -27.18
N VAL A 66 2.54 -8.09 -26.64
CA VAL A 66 3.51 -7.08 -27.10
C VAL A 66 4.91 -7.42 -26.62
N VAL A 67 5.06 -7.84 -25.37
CA VAL A 67 6.34 -8.31 -24.82
C VAL A 67 6.91 -9.44 -25.68
N LYS A 68 6.11 -10.46 -25.97
CA LYS A 68 6.50 -11.57 -26.85
C LYS A 68 6.94 -11.13 -28.24
N THR A 69 6.23 -10.16 -28.82
CA THR A 69 6.55 -9.65 -30.17
C THR A 69 7.87 -8.85 -30.18
N VAL A 70 8.16 -8.09 -29.15
CA VAL A 70 9.30 -7.17 -29.09
C VAL A 70 10.56 -7.83 -28.53
N THR A 71 10.42 -8.60 -27.44
CA THR A 71 11.57 -9.20 -26.73
C THR A 71 11.73 -10.69 -27.00
N GLY A 72 10.70 -11.36 -27.56
CA GLY A 72 10.66 -12.81 -27.72
C GLY A 72 10.32 -13.60 -26.43
N GLU A 73 10.10 -12.91 -25.32
CA GLU A 73 9.80 -13.54 -24.03
C GLU A 73 8.32 -13.97 -23.96
N ASP A 74 8.08 -15.18 -23.48
CA ASP A 74 6.73 -15.69 -23.21
C ASP A 74 6.46 -15.56 -21.72
N VAL A 75 5.57 -14.65 -21.35
CA VAL A 75 5.26 -14.30 -19.95
C VAL A 75 3.73 -14.27 -19.76
N SER A 76 3.25 -14.78 -18.62
CA SER A 76 1.84 -14.68 -18.27
C SER A 76 1.47 -13.24 -17.83
N GLN A 77 0.18 -12.92 -17.79
CA GLN A 77 -0.28 -11.64 -17.22
C GLN A 77 0.10 -11.51 -15.75
N GLU A 78 -0.02 -12.60 -15.00
CA GLU A 78 0.33 -12.65 -13.57
C GLU A 78 1.83 -12.40 -13.34
N ASP A 79 2.70 -13.08 -14.10
CA ASP A 79 4.14 -12.91 -13.96
C ASP A 79 4.65 -11.55 -14.46
N LEU A 80 3.93 -10.94 -15.40
CA LEU A 80 4.29 -9.62 -15.95
C LEU A 80 3.87 -8.48 -15.03
N GLY A 81 2.67 -8.55 -14.45
CA GLY A 81 2.11 -7.42 -13.72
C GLY A 81 0.97 -7.78 -12.77
N GLY A 82 0.96 -8.99 -12.22
CA GLY A 82 0.02 -9.39 -11.19
C GLY A 82 0.28 -8.71 -9.84
N ALA A 83 -0.67 -8.82 -8.93
CA ALA A 83 -0.59 -8.20 -7.60
C ALA A 83 0.66 -8.64 -6.84
N SER A 84 1.00 -9.93 -6.86
CA SER A 84 2.18 -10.48 -6.18
C SER A 84 3.51 -9.94 -6.72
N VAL A 85 3.60 -9.68 -8.03
CA VAL A 85 4.78 -9.10 -8.68
C VAL A 85 4.97 -7.65 -8.23
N HIS A 86 3.90 -6.87 -8.21
CA HIS A 86 3.96 -5.48 -7.78
C HIS A 86 4.12 -5.32 -6.26
N ALA A 87 3.64 -6.29 -5.48
CA ALA A 87 3.86 -6.31 -4.03
C ALA A 87 5.30 -6.67 -3.64
N SER A 88 5.93 -7.64 -4.36
CA SER A 88 7.22 -8.21 -3.92
C SER A 88 8.44 -7.77 -4.72
N LYS A 89 8.28 -7.45 -6.01
CA LYS A 89 9.40 -7.14 -6.90
C LYS A 89 9.51 -5.65 -7.24
N SER A 90 8.41 -5.01 -7.64
CA SER A 90 8.45 -3.60 -8.03
C SER A 90 8.18 -2.63 -6.86
N GLY A 91 7.47 -3.08 -5.82
CA GLY A 91 7.07 -2.25 -4.68
C GLY A 91 6.03 -1.19 -5.02
N VAL A 92 5.41 -1.24 -6.20
CA VAL A 92 4.39 -0.26 -6.62
C VAL A 92 3.08 -0.46 -5.85
N THR A 93 2.74 -1.71 -5.53
CA THR A 93 1.54 -2.03 -4.76
C THR A 93 1.84 -1.96 -3.27
N HIS A 94 1.08 -1.11 -2.58
CA HIS A 94 1.19 -0.91 -1.14
C HIS A 94 0.39 -1.96 -0.34
N PHE A 95 -0.73 -2.42 -0.90
CA PHE A 95 -1.63 -3.39 -0.28
C PHE A 95 -2.09 -4.41 -1.31
N THR A 96 -2.21 -5.66 -0.90
CA THR A 96 -2.87 -6.73 -1.65
C THR A 96 -4.12 -7.20 -0.91
N ALA A 97 -5.09 -7.71 -1.65
CA ALA A 97 -6.32 -8.27 -1.11
C ALA A 97 -6.74 -9.49 -1.93
N GLU A 98 -7.33 -10.49 -1.29
CA GLU A 98 -7.86 -11.67 -1.98
C GLU A 98 -9.15 -11.37 -2.75
N THR A 99 -9.95 -10.43 -2.25
CA THR A 99 -11.24 -10.05 -2.83
C THR A 99 -11.41 -8.54 -2.94
N GLY A 100 -12.36 -8.10 -3.78
CA GLY A 100 -12.71 -6.69 -3.90
C GLY A 100 -13.28 -6.11 -2.60
N GLU A 101 -14.07 -6.89 -1.87
CA GLU A 101 -14.65 -6.49 -0.58
C GLU A 101 -13.55 -6.26 0.47
N GLU A 102 -12.58 -7.16 0.54
CA GLU A 102 -11.42 -6.99 1.41
C GLU A 102 -10.61 -5.77 1.03
N GLY A 103 -10.37 -5.57 -0.27
CA GLY A 103 -9.68 -4.38 -0.78
C GLY A 103 -10.37 -3.08 -0.36
N LEU A 104 -11.70 -3.02 -0.45
CA LEU A 104 -12.47 -1.86 0.03
C LEU A 104 -12.39 -1.68 1.55
N ALA A 105 -12.32 -2.78 2.32
CA ALA A 105 -12.14 -2.73 3.77
C ALA A 105 -10.76 -2.18 4.14
N ILE A 106 -9.69 -2.61 3.45
CA ILE A 106 -8.34 -2.08 3.62
C ILE A 106 -8.28 -0.58 3.31
N ILE A 107 -8.89 -0.13 2.20
CA ILE A 107 -8.95 1.30 1.84
C ILE A 107 -9.67 2.10 2.93
N ARG A 108 -10.78 1.62 3.45
CA ARG A 108 -11.49 2.28 4.56
C ARG A 108 -10.65 2.33 5.83
N LYS A 109 -9.93 1.24 6.13
CA LYS A 109 -9.02 1.19 7.26
C LYS A 109 -7.88 2.21 7.09
N LEU A 110 -7.26 2.29 5.92
CA LEU A 110 -6.23 3.28 5.61
C LEU A 110 -6.73 4.72 5.82
N LEU A 111 -7.91 5.05 5.29
CA LEU A 111 -8.53 6.36 5.44
C LEU A 111 -8.81 6.73 6.92
N SER A 112 -8.90 5.76 7.82
CA SER A 112 -9.04 6.05 9.25
C SER A 112 -7.75 6.50 9.93
N PHE A 113 -6.59 6.33 9.29
CA PHE A 113 -5.30 6.74 9.82
C PHE A 113 -4.78 8.08 9.28
N ILE A 114 -5.29 8.53 8.15
CA ILE A 114 -4.78 9.71 7.44
C ILE A 114 -5.81 10.84 7.43
N PRO A 115 -5.37 12.12 7.41
CA PRO A 115 -6.28 13.26 7.32
C PRO A 115 -6.97 13.31 5.96
N GLN A 116 -8.10 14.01 5.88
CA GLN A 116 -8.85 14.17 4.62
C GLN A 116 -8.21 15.20 3.67
N ASN A 117 -7.41 16.10 4.22
CA ASN A 117 -6.64 17.09 3.46
C ASN A 117 -5.45 17.59 4.31
N ASN A 118 -4.58 18.37 3.71
CA ASN A 118 -3.35 18.88 4.33
C ASN A 118 -3.55 20.01 5.36
N LEU A 119 -4.78 20.44 5.60
CA LEU A 119 -5.14 21.43 6.61
C LEU A 119 -5.76 20.80 7.86
N GLU A 120 -6.04 19.51 7.82
CA GLU A 120 -6.67 18.78 8.91
C GLU A 120 -5.68 17.82 9.58
N GLU A 121 -5.92 17.55 10.85
CA GLU A 121 -5.21 16.51 11.59
C GLU A 121 -5.77 15.12 11.23
N ALA A 122 -4.97 14.08 11.45
CA ALA A 122 -5.43 12.70 11.31
C ALA A 122 -6.58 12.41 12.29
N PRO A 123 -7.54 11.55 11.93
CA PRO A 123 -8.68 11.23 12.80
C PRO A 123 -8.22 10.69 14.15
N LEU A 124 -8.68 11.32 15.24
CA LEU A 124 -8.51 10.81 16.59
C LEU A 124 -9.58 9.76 16.89
N VAL A 125 -9.15 8.61 17.40
CA VAL A 125 -10.03 7.51 17.79
C VAL A 125 -10.04 7.36 19.30
N ASN A 126 -11.19 7.04 19.87
CA ASN A 126 -11.26 6.78 21.30
C ASN A 126 -10.46 5.53 21.64
N CYS A 127 -9.38 5.71 22.40
CA CYS A 127 -8.49 4.62 22.82
C CYS A 127 -9.07 3.91 24.04
N THR A 128 -9.08 2.58 23.98
CA THR A 128 -9.47 1.72 25.12
C THR A 128 -8.26 1.12 25.84
N ASP A 129 -7.07 1.29 25.27
CA ASP A 129 -5.81 0.83 25.85
C ASP A 129 -5.34 1.83 26.92
N PRO A 130 -4.96 1.39 28.13
CA PRO A 130 -4.49 2.30 29.17
C PRO A 130 -3.24 3.06 28.74
N ILE A 131 -3.24 4.38 28.93
CA ILE A 131 -2.12 5.25 28.53
C ILE A 131 -0.82 4.94 29.29
N ASP A 132 -0.95 4.35 30.47
CA ASP A 132 0.15 3.95 31.36
C ASP A 132 0.44 2.44 31.29
N ARG A 133 -0.08 1.75 30.26
CA ARG A 133 0.19 0.33 30.04
C ARG A 133 1.68 0.08 29.93
N MET A 134 2.15 -0.87 30.71
CA MET A 134 3.49 -1.42 30.63
C MET A 134 3.39 -2.91 30.28
N ASP A 135 4.11 -3.33 29.25
CA ASP A 135 4.11 -4.72 28.81
C ASP A 135 5.42 -5.41 29.25
N ASP A 136 5.30 -6.40 30.12
CA ASP A 136 6.46 -7.13 30.65
C ASP A 136 7.22 -7.89 29.55
N LEU A 137 6.57 -8.22 28.43
CA LEU A 137 7.20 -8.80 27.25
C LEU A 137 8.41 -7.98 26.78
N LEU A 138 8.35 -6.66 26.87
CA LEU A 138 9.43 -5.76 26.44
C LEU A 138 10.70 -5.92 27.26
N ASN A 139 10.63 -6.47 28.47
CA ASN A 139 11.80 -6.75 29.29
C ASN A 139 12.55 -8.02 28.87
N GLU A 140 11.88 -8.91 28.13
CA GLU A 140 12.40 -10.24 27.80
C GLU A 140 12.64 -10.46 26.31
N ILE A 141 11.98 -9.67 25.43
CA ILE A 141 11.97 -9.87 23.99
C ILE A 141 13.35 -9.65 23.34
N ILE A 142 14.13 -8.71 23.86
CA ILE A 142 15.47 -8.44 23.35
C ILE A 142 16.44 -9.42 24.02
N PRO A 143 17.05 -10.35 23.26
CA PRO A 143 17.95 -11.34 23.83
C PRO A 143 19.27 -10.73 24.28
N ASP A 144 19.88 -11.26 25.34
CA ASP A 144 21.20 -10.83 25.83
C ASP A 144 22.32 -11.05 24.81
N SER A 145 22.16 -12.05 23.94
CA SER A 145 23.13 -12.36 22.89
C SER A 145 22.86 -11.56 21.61
N PRO A 146 23.82 -10.77 21.13
CA PRO A 146 23.66 -9.98 19.90
C PRO A 146 23.50 -10.83 18.63
N ASN A 147 23.78 -12.14 18.71
CA ASN A 147 23.65 -13.07 17.60
C ASN A 147 22.28 -13.78 17.57
N LYS A 148 21.42 -13.53 18.53
CA LYS A 148 20.08 -14.11 18.58
C LYS A 148 19.08 -13.11 18.00
N PRO A 149 18.38 -13.44 16.91
CA PRO A 149 17.35 -12.56 16.36
C PRO A 149 16.12 -12.51 17.28
N TYR A 150 15.35 -11.45 17.15
CA TYR A 150 14.03 -11.30 17.75
C TYR A 150 13.06 -10.75 16.69
N ASP A 151 11.76 -10.90 16.94
CA ASP A 151 10.73 -10.44 16.01
C ASP A 151 10.28 -9.02 16.37
N MET A 152 10.54 -8.07 15.48
CA MET A 152 10.15 -6.68 15.68
C MET A 152 8.62 -6.47 15.69
N TYR A 153 7.84 -7.36 15.08
CA TYR A 153 6.38 -7.27 15.16
C TYR A 153 5.86 -7.45 16.59
N GLU A 154 6.51 -8.26 17.40
CA GLU A 154 6.15 -8.42 18.83
C GLU A 154 6.40 -7.12 19.59
N VAL A 155 7.52 -6.43 19.32
CA VAL A 155 7.82 -5.12 19.90
C VAL A 155 6.77 -4.08 19.49
N ILE A 156 6.49 -4.00 18.19
CA ILE A 156 5.49 -3.07 17.65
C ILE A 156 4.12 -3.35 18.32
N GLY A 157 3.67 -4.60 18.34
CA GLY A 157 2.40 -4.99 18.95
C GLY A 157 2.28 -4.64 20.43
N ALA A 158 3.40 -4.70 21.18
CA ALA A 158 3.43 -4.38 22.59
C ALA A 158 3.33 -2.87 22.89
N ILE A 159 3.70 -1.99 21.95
CA ILE A 159 3.74 -0.53 22.19
C ILE A 159 2.57 0.24 21.57
N ILE A 160 1.89 -0.32 20.57
CA ILE A 160 0.76 0.34 19.88
C ILE A 160 -0.58 0.01 20.54
N ASP A 161 -1.57 0.86 20.35
CA ASP A 161 -2.92 0.68 20.90
C ASP A 161 -3.54 -0.63 20.39
N ASN A 162 -3.97 -1.49 21.33
CA ASN A 162 -4.65 -2.78 21.08
C ASN A 162 -3.89 -3.71 20.09
N GLY A 163 -2.61 -3.49 19.84
CA GLY A 163 -1.83 -4.23 18.85
C GLY A 163 -2.30 -4.04 17.40
N GLU A 164 -3.07 -2.99 17.11
CA GLU A 164 -3.63 -2.76 15.79
C GLU A 164 -2.63 -2.08 14.85
N PHE A 165 -2.08 -2.84 13.91
CA PHE A 165 -1.11 -2.38 12.93
C PHE A 165 -1.66 -2.51 11.50
N LEU A 166 -1.52 -1.48 10.68
CA LEU A 166 -1.77 -1.52 9.24
C LEU A 166 -0.43 -1.43 8.50
N GLU A 167 0.12 -2.59 8.18
CA GLU A 167 1.39 -2.67 7.47
C GLU A 167 1.25 -2.26 6.01
N VAL A 168 2.23 -1.50 5.53
CA VAL A 168 2.33 -1.03 4.14
C VAL A 168 3.49 -1.77 3.48
N GLN A 169 3.30 -2.24 2.23
CA GLN A 169 4.32 -2.95 1.44
C GLN A 169 4.93 -4.18 2.15
N LYS A 170 4.09 -4.94 2.85
CA LYS A 170 4.48 -6.12 3.64
C LYS A 170 5.40 -7.11 2.93
N ASP A 171 5.26 -7.24 1.60
CA ASP A 171 6.02 -8.21 0.80
C ASP A 171 7.25 -7.61 0.10
N TYR A 172 7.46 -6.29 0.22
CA TYR A 172 8.58 -5.59 -0.36
C TYR A 172 9.61 -5.19 0.71
N ALA A 173 10.90 -5.43 0.43
CA ALA A 173 12.00 -5.06 1.33
C ALA A 173 11.77 -5.51 2.78
N LYS A 174 11.50 -6.79 3.01
CA LYS A 174 11.08 -7.39 4.29
C LYS A 174 12.03 -7.19 5.48
N ASN A 175 13.19 -6.61 5.25
CA ASN A 175 14.11 -6.16 6.29
C ASN A 175 13.68 -4.83 6.96
N LEU A 176 12.60 -4.22 6.47
CA LEU A 176 11.95 -3.05 7.05
C LEU A 176 10.45 -3.31 7.22
N ILE A 177 9.93 -2.90 8.36
CA ILE A 177 8.50 -2.89 8.66
C ILE A 177 8.06 -1.43 8.61
N ILE A 178 7.10 -1.12 7.76
CA ILE A 178 6.50 0.22 7.66
C ILE A 178 4.99 0.12 7.74
N GLY A 179 4.35 1.06 8.39
CA GLY A 179 2.90 1.04 8.50
C GLY A 179 2.32 2.12 9.38
N PHE A 180 1.03 2.02 9.60
CA PHE A 180 0.26 2.90 10.46
C PHE A 180 -0.21 2.17 11.71
N ALA A 181 -0.17 2.86 12.83
CA ALA A 181 -0.68 2.40 14.10
C ALA A 181 -1.34 3.56 14.85
N ARG A 182 -1.78 3.31 16.07
CA ARG A 182 -2.24 4.36 16.99
C ARG A 182 -1.50 4.30 18.31
N MET A 183 -1.31 5.46 18.90
CA MET A 183 -0.83 5.61 20.28
C MET A 183 -1.72 6.63 20.98
N ASN A 184 -2.43 6.18 22.01
CA ASN A 184 -3.46 6.96 22.70
C ASN A 184 -4.52 7.54 21.73
N GLY A 185 -4.94 6.73 20.75
CA GLY A 185 -5.92 7.10 19.74
C GLY A 185 -5.40 7.96 18.59
N GLN A 186 -4.18 8.48 18.68
CA GLN A 186 -3.54 9.28 17.62
C GLN A 186 -2.88 8.39 16.59
N SER A 187 -3.06 8.71 15.32
CA SER A 187 -2.37 8.02 14.21
C SER A 187 -0.88 8.32 14.24
N VAL A 188 -0.08 7.26 14.13
CA VAL A 188 1.38 7.33 14.04
C VAL A 188 1.88 6.49 12.88
N GLY A 189 2.96 6.93 12.24
CA GLY A 189 3.72 6.12 11.29
C GLY A 189 4.78 5.32 12.04
N VAL A 190 4.89 4.03 11.74
CA VAL A 190 5.90 3.13 12.29
C VAL A 190 6.91 2.80 11.20
N VAL A 191 8.20 2.91 11.52
CA VAL A 191 9.32 2.43 10.70
C VAL A 191 10.26 1.66 11.60
N ALA A 192 10.48 0.40 11.29
CA ALA A 192 11.32 -0.48 12.11
C ALA A 192 12.19 -1.41 11.23
N ASN A 193 13.28 -1.90 11.78
CA ASN A 193 14.11 -2.95 11.17
C ASN A 193 13.61 -4.32 11.60
N GLN A 194 13.58 -5.27 10.65
CA GLN A 194 13.29 -6.67 10.91
C GLN A 194 14.55 -7.52 10.69
#